data_eb54cea3e840e5b10f7e1f4f65c224e5
#
_entry.id   eb54cea3e840e5b10f7e1f4f65c224e5
#
_cell.length_a   1.000
_cell.length_b   1.000
_cell.length_c   1.000
_cell.angle_alpha   90.00
_cell.angle_beta   90.00
_cell.angle_gamma   90.00
#
_symmetry.space_group_name_H-M   'P 1'
#
loop_
_entity.id
_entity.type
_entity.pdbx_description
1 polymer ?
#
loop_
_entity_poly.entity_id
_entity_poly.type
_entity_poly.pdbx_seq_one_letter_code
_entity_poly.pdbx_strand_id
1 'polypeptide(L)'
;QSSRDVLYFHPLQKTQPDTLIYSVELDSDDVAEILFTSGTTSSPKGVVITHHNLLFAGYYTAWQCALRADDVYLTPMPAFHIDCQCTAAMPTFTAGATFVLLEKYSARAFWGQLCQYRATVTECIPLMIKTLMMQPPMPWEKQHNLREVLFYLNLSEQEKDEFIQRFGVRLLTSYGMTETIVGAIGDRPGDKRRWPSIGRVGMGYEAQISDAQGNEMPEGKTGEIWIKGIPGKTLFKEYYKLPQESVRTLNADGWLRTGDYGYMDDDGYFYFVERSCNMIKRSGENISCVEIENIISTHPKIMDVAVIGLKDSIRDEAIKAVVVLNDGEFMTEKEFFTFCE
;
A
#
# COMPACT_ATOMS: atom_id res chain seq x y z
N GLN A 1 33.33 -19.88 -16.95
CA GLN A 1 32.57 -19.14 -15.93
C GLN A 1 33.53 -18.05 -15.43
N SER A 2 33.34 -16.79 -15.87
CA SER A 2 34.08 -15.64 -15.34
C SER A 2 33.58 -15.38 -13.91
N SER A 3 34.48 -15.41 -12.95
CA SER A 3 34.23 -14.90 -11.60
C SER A 3 33.81 -13.44 -11.73
N ARG A 4 32.57 -13.11 -11.43
CA ARG A 4 32.16 -11.71 -11.29
C ARG A 4 32.87 -11.20 -10.03
N ASP A 5 33.72 -10.19 -10.19
CA ASP A 5 34.32 -9.51 -9.06
C ASP A 5 33.19 -8.92 -8.18
N VAL A 6 33.09 -9.45 -6.97
CA VAL A 6 32.13 -8.95 -5.99
C VAL A 6 32.76 -7.73 -5.32
N LEU A 7 32.17 -6.55 -5.56
CA LEU A 7 32.56 -5.33 -4.88
C LEU A 7 31.81 -5.20 -3.56
N TYR A 8 32.53 -5.01 -2.49
CA TYR A 8 31.95 -4.77 -1.18
C TYR A 8 31.79 -3.26 -0.92
N PHE A 9 30.61 -2.82 -0.55
CA PHE A 9 30.26 -1.41 -0.36
C PHE A 9 31.20 -0.68 0.62
N HIS A 10 31.41 -1.22 1.82
CA HIS A 10 32.22 -0.55 2.84
C HIS A 10 33.71 -0.32 2.44
N PRO A 11 34.44 -1.31 1.87
CA PRO A 11 35.76 -1.05 1.35
C PRO A 11 35.76 -0.04 0.20
N LEU A 12 34.76 -0.10 -0.70
CA LEU A 12 34.64 0.82 -1.83
C LEU A 12 34.42 2.25 -1.34
N GLN A 13 33.51 2.47 -0.38
CA GLN A 13 33.24 3.77 0.20
C GLN A 13 34.48 4.45 0.79
N LYS A 14 35.34 3.68 1.49
CA LYS A 14 36.57 4.19 2.11
C LYS A 14 37.61 4.68 1.11
N THR A 15 37.51 4.24 -0.13
CA THR A 15 38.46 4.58 -1.21
C THR A 15 37.95 5.71 -2.11
N GLN A 16 36.73 6.20 -1.88
CA GLN A 16 36.17 7.30 -2.68
C GLN A 16 36.69 8.65 -2.17
N PRO A 17 36.87 9.64 -3.06
CA PRO A 17 37.19 11.01 -2.67
C PRO A 17 36.02 11.66 -1.92
N ASP A 18 36.36 12.58 -1.03
CA ASP A 18 35.36 13.35 -0.24
C ASP A 18 34.68 14.45 -1.07
N THR A 19 35.08 14.65 -2.31
CA THR A 19 34.53 15.62 -3.24
C THR A 19 34.00 14.96 -4.50
N LEU A 20 32.90 15.48 -5.05
CA LEU A 20 32.38 15.02 -6.34
C LEU A 20 33.43 15.32 -7.44
N ILE A 21 33.84 14.27 -8.17
CA ILE A 21 34.78 14.38 -9.29
C ILE A 21 34.08 14.97 -10.52
N TYR A 22 32.79 14.75 -10.66
CA TYR A 22 31.96 15.25 -11.76
C TYR A 22 30.73 15.93 -11.19
N SER A 23 30.38 17.11 -11.73
CA SER A 23 29.07 17.71 -11.57
C SER A 23 28.26 17.43 -12.84
N VAL A 24 27.05 16.93 -12.66
CA VAL A 24 26.07 16.75 -13.75
C VAL A 24 24.94 17.73 -13.48
N GLU A 25 24.56 18.52 -14.46
CA GLU A 25 23.32 19.29 -14.41
C GLU A 25 22.16 18.30 -14.51
N LEU A 26 21.31 18.28 -13.51
CA LEU A 26 20.12 17.42 -13.44
C LEU A 26 18.89 18.25 -13.78
N ASP A 27 18.05 17.70 -14.65
CA ASP A 27 16.70 18.21 -14.89
C ASP A 27 15.71 17.45 -13.99
N SER A 28 14.61 18.10 -13.62
CA SER A 28 13.57 17.47 -12.82
C SER A 28 12.91 16.26 -13.51
N ASP A 29 12.94 16.22 -14.84
CA ASP A 29 12.37 15.14 -15.64
C ASP A 29 13.38 14.01 -15.93
N ASP A 30 14.63 14.14 -15.45
CA ASP A 30 15.62 13.06 -15.48
C ASP A 30 15.19 11.89 -14.59
N VAL A 31 15.59 10.69 -15.00
CA VAL A 31 15.32 9.46 -14.24
C VAL A 31 16.18 9.44 -12.99
N ALA A 32 15.54 9.43 -11.82
CA ALA A 32 16.21 9.29 -10.54
C ALA A 32 16.50 7.83 -10.20
N GLU A 33 15.50 6.96 -10.41
CA GLU A 33 15.61 5.54 -10.10
C GLU A 33 14.61 4.69 -10.88
N ILE A 34 14.79 3.37 -10.80
CA ILE A 34 13.87 2.36 -11.33
C ILE A 34 13.55 1.39 -10.19
N LEU A 35 12.30 1.39 -9.74
CA LEU A 35 11.81 0.46 -8.71
C LEU A 35 11.09 -0.72 -9.35
N PHE A 36 11.45 -1.94 -8.94
CA PHE A 36 10.80 -3.14 -9.45
C PHE A 36 9.62 -3.53 -8.57
N THR A 37 8.45 -3.67 -9.21
CA THR A 37 7.24 -4.17 -8.56
C THR A 37 7.07 -5.66 -8.81
N SER A 38 6.47 -6.35 -7.85
CA SER A 38 6.17 -7.79 -7.96
C SER A 38 5.03 -8.11 -8.92
N GLY A 39 4.53 -7.17 -9.71
CA GLY A 39 3.45 -7.27 -10.71
C GLY A 39 2.58 -8.55 -10.66
N THR A 40 1.31 -8.43 -10.96
CA THR A 40 0.38 -9.59 -11.11
C THR A 40 0.75 -10.52 -12.27
N THR A 41 1.75 -10.16 -13.07
CA THR A 41 2.33 -10.95 -14.18
C THR A 41 3.63 -11.60 -13.72
N SER A 42 3.99 -12.72 -14.34
CA SER A 42 5.14 -13.58 -13.98
C SER A 42 6.52 -12.90 -13.90
N SER A 43 6.66 -11.66 -14.31
CA SER A 43 7.93 -10.92 -14.30
C SER A 43 7.78 -9.54 -13.65
N PRO A 44 8.71 -9.14 -12.76
CA PRO A 44 8.72 -7.81 -12.17
C PRO A 44 8.81 -6.70 -13.24
N LYS A 45 8.06 -5.60 -13.04
CA LYS A 45 8.10 -4.42 -13.91
C LYS A 45 8.94 -3.34 -13.25
N GLY A 46 9.84 -2.72 -14.01
CA GLY A 46 10.65 -1.59 -13.53
C GLY A 46 9.88 -0.28 -13.70
N VAL A 47 9.42 0.30 -12.62
CA VAL A 47 8.73 1.59 -12.56
C VAL A 47 9.77 2.70 -12.62
N VAL A 48 9.73 3.53 -13.66
CA VAL A 48 10.67 4.65 -13.85
C VAL A 48 10.18 5.87 -13.07
N ILE A 49 11.00 6.32 -12.13
CA ILE A 49 10.76 7.45 -11.23
C ILE A 49 11.72 8.58 -11.57
N THR A 50 11.22 9.81 -11.67
CA THR A 50 12.00 11.01 -11.97
C THR A 50 12.36 11.76 -10.68
N HIS A 51 13.28 12.72 -10.79
CA HIS A 51 13.56 13.65 -9.68
C HIS A 51 12.32 14.47 -9.30
N HIS A 52 11.46 14.84 -10.27
CA HIS A 52 10.20 15.51 -9.98
C HIS A 52 9.27 14.66 -9.12
N ASN A 53 9.15 13.35 -9.43
CA ASN A 53 8.34 12.42 -8.63
C ASN A 53 8.79 12.42 -7.15
N LEU A 54 10.10 12.37 -6.89
CA LEU A 54 10.64 12.38 -5.53
C LEU A 54 10.33 13.69 -4.81
N LEU A 55 10.49 14.84 -5.49
CA LEU A 55 10.16 16.15 -4.91
C LEU A 55 8.65 16.26 -4.63
N PHE A 56 7.82 15.84 -5.57
CA PHE A 56 6.37 15.83 -5.39
C PHE A 56 5.98 14.95 -4.19
N ALA A 57 6.56 13.75 -4.06
CA ALA A 57 6.32 12.86 -2.94
C ALA A 57 6.63 13.53 -1.60
N GLY A 58 7.74 14.26 -1.54
CA GLY A 58 8.13 15.02 -0.35
C GLY A 58 7.04 16.02 0.06
N TYR A 59 6.60 16.86 -0.86
CA TYR A 59 5.56 17.86 -0.58
C TYR A 59 4.20 17.24 -0.26
N TYR A 60 3.80 16.24 -1.05
CA TYR A 60 2.50 15.60 -0.90
C TYR A 60 2.34 14.93 0.46
N THR A 61 3.25 14.04 0.83
CA THR A 61 3.11 13.29 2.08
C THR A 61 3.41 14.16 3.30
N ALA A 62 4.30 15.17 3.19
CA ALA A 62 4.45 16.17 4.24
C ALA A 62 3.14 16.94 4.50
N TRP A 63 2.40 17.30 3.44
CA TRP A 63 1.07 17.87 3.56
C TRP A 63 0.07 16.88 4.16
N GLN A 64 0.00 15.64 3.66
CA GLN A 64 -0.96 14.62 4.11
C GLN A 64 -0.82 14.30 5.60
N CYS A 65 0.42 14.21 6.10
CA CYS A 65 0.73 13.96 7.50
C CYS A 65 0.81 15.23 8.34
N ALA A 66 0.64 16.41 7.73
CA ALA A 66 0.91 17.72 8.35
C ALA A 66 2.24 17.72 9.09
N LEU A 67 3.32 17.28 8.43
CA LEU A 67 4.66 17.17 9.01
C LEU A 67 5.23 18.54 9.36
N ARG A 68 5.99 18.57 10.44
CA ARG A 68 6.65 19.76 10.99
C ARG A 68 8.14 19.48 11.21
N ALA A 69 8.93 20.52 11.30
CA ALA A 69 10.37 20.39 11.50
C ALA A 69 10.78 19.71 12.84
N ASP A 70 9.90 19.74 13.84
CA ASP A 70 10.10 19.10 15.14
C ASP A 70 9.58 17.64 15.19
N ASP A 71 9.02 17.13 14.10
CA ASP A 71 8.58 15.75 14.02
C ASP A 71 9.77 14.76 13.90
N VAL A 72 9.50 13.53 14.35
CA VAL A 72 10.36 12.37 14.17
C VAL A 72 9.55 11.33 13.43
N TYR A 73 9.88 11.09 12.16
CA TYR A 73 9.26 10.03 11.36
C TYR A 73 10.12 8.76 11.46
N LEU A 74 9.55 7.71 12.03
CA LEU A 74 10.22 6.42 12.16
C LEU A 74 9.55 5.39 11.26
N THR A 75 10.34 4.74 10.40
CA THR A 75 9.86 3.66 9.52
C THR A 75 10.69 2.38 9.64
N PRO A 76 10.07 1.20 9.64
CA PRO A 76 10.73 -0.08 9.47
C PRO A 76 10.67 -0.59 8.02
N MET A 77 10.12 0.20 7.09
CA MET A 77 9.95 -0.21 5.70
C MET A 77 11.30 -0.31 4.98
N PRO A 78 11.46 -1.28 4.07
CA PRO A 78 12.72 -1.44 3.34
C PRO A 78 13.04 -0.20 2.49
N ALA A 79 14.30 0.27 2.56
CA ALA A 79 14.76 1.45 1.82
C ALA A 79 14.67 1.33 0.29
N PHE A 80 14.54 0.12 -0.24
CA PHE A 80 14.32 -0.14 -1.67
C PHE A 80 12.86 -0.09 -2.11
N HIS A 81 11.94 0.16 -1.18
CA HIS A 81 10.50 0.23 -1.45
C HIS A 81 10.05 1.69 -1.54
N ILE A 82 9.10 1.95 -2.47
CA ILE A 82 8.53 3.29 -2.68
C ILE A 82 8.02 3.93 -1.38
N ASP A 83 7.46 3.12 -0.50
CA ASP A 83 6.91 3.54 0.77
C ASP A 83 7.96 4.21 1.65
N CYS A 84 9.09 3.53 1.93
CA CYS A 84 10.18 4.11 2.70
C CYS A 84 10.73 5.40 2.07
N GLN A 85 10.86 5.44 0.74
CA GLN A 85 11.45 6.56 0.04
C GLN A 85 10.48 7.74 -0.07
N CYS A 86 9.29 7.51 -0.63
CA CYS A 86 8.35 8.56 -1.02
C CYS A 86 7.32 8.89 0.05
N THR A 87 7.02 7.97 0.98
CA THR A 87 6.04 8.24 2.04
C THR A 87 6.68 8.48 3.41
N ALA A 88 7.97 8.15 3.59
CA ALA A 88 8.70 8.41 4.82
C ALA A 88 9.89 9.36 4.64
N ALA A 89 10.90 9.02 3.83
CA ALA A 89 12.14 9.78 3.73
C ALA A 89 11.95 11.16 3.10
N MET A 90 11.41 11.22 1.87
CA MET A 90 11.25 12.48 1.14
C MET A 90 10.39 13.50 1.89
N PRO A 91 9.22 13.17 2.46
CA PRO A 91 8.43 14.13 3.22
C PRO A 91 9.13 14.60 4.49
N THR A 92 9.89 13.71 5.15
CA THR A 92 10.67 14.08 6.33
C THR A 92 11.76 15.10 5.99
N PHE A 93 12.49 14.89 4.89
CA PHE A 93 13.50 15.84 4.42
C PHE A 93 12.88 17.17 3.98
N THR A 94 11.73 17.11 3.28
CA THR A 94 11.00 18.32 2.85
C THR A 94 10.52 19.15 4.03
N ALA A 95 10.07 18.52 5.11
CA ALA A 95 9.63 19.22 6.32
C ALA A 95 10.80 19.70 7.20
N GLY A 96 12.04 19.27 6.94
CA GLY A 96 13.18 19.50 7.80
C GLY A 96 13.09 18.72 9.12
N ALA A 97 12.36 17.62 9.13
CA ALA A 97 12.13 16.76 10.29
C ALA A 97 13.23 15.69 10.47
N THR A 98 13.14 14.91 11.52
CA THR A 98 14.09 13.82 11.81
C THR A 98 13.60 12.52 11.18
N PHE A 99 14.42 11.89 10.33
CA PHE A 99 14.16 10.58 9.74
C PHE A 99 14.87 9.48 10.52
N VAL A 100 14.12 8.46 10.96
CA VAL A 100 14.64 7.28 11.64
C VAL A 100 14.27 6.04 10.83
N LEU A 101 15.28 5.43 10.22
CA LEU A 101 15.13 4.16 9.48
C LEU A 101 15.58 3.01 10.36
N LEU A 102 14.69 2.07 10.63
CA LEU A 102 15.03 0.84 11.32
C LEU A 102 15.64 -0.18 10.34
N GLU A 103 16.62 -0.95 10.81
CA GLU A 103 17.23 -2.01 9.99
C GLU A 103 16.21 -3.06 9.54
N LYS A 104 15.25 -3.38 10.42
CA LYS A 104 14.16 -4.33 10.15
C LYS A 104 13.00 -4.15 11.11
N TYR A 105 11.82 -4.57 10.68
CA TYR A 105 10.67 -4.70 11.56
C TYR A 105 10.83 -5.88 12.52
N SER A 106 10.42 -5.66 13.77
CA SER A 106 10.26 -6.70 14.79
C SER A 106 9.06 -6.36 15.67
N ALA A 107 8.01 -7.17 15.64
CA ALA A 107 6.80 -6.94 16.44
C ALA A 107 7.10 -6.77 17.94
N ARG A 108 8.10 -7.49 18.45
CA ARG A 108 8.52 -7.41 19.86
C ARG A 108 9.22 -6.10 20.21
N ALA A 109 9.99 -5.54 19.27
CA ALA A 109 10.84 -4.37 19.54
C ALA A 109 10.23 -3.05 19.07
N PHE A 110 9.40 -3.08 18.02
CA PHE A 110 8.96 -1.91 17.26
C PHE A 110 8.31 -0.84 18.15
N TRP A 111 7.38 -1.25 19.04
CA TRP A 111 6.71 -0.26 19.90
C TRP A 111 7.65 0.42 20.89
N GLY A 112 8.60 -0.36 21.46
CA GLY A 112 9.66 0.19 22.29
C GLY A 112 10.58 1.14 21.56
N GLN A 113 10.88 0.86 20.29
CA GLN A 113 11.69 1.76 19.43
C GLN A 113 10.95 3.06 19.14
N LEU A 114 9.64 3.03 18.87
CA LEU A 114 8.82 4.25 18.70
C LEU A 114 8.93 5.16 19.94
N CYS A 115 8.82 4.60 21.13
CA CYS A 115 8.96 5.33 22.38
C CYS A 115 10.41 5.84 22.60
N GLN A 116 11.41 5.00 22.36
CA GLN A 116 12.83 5.32 22.51
C GLN A 116 13.27 6.49 21.63
N TYR A 117 12.87 6.48 20.35
CA TYR A 117 13.20 7.53 19.41
C TYR A 117 12.23 8.73 19.47
N ARG A 118 11.25 8.69 20.37
CA ARG A 118 10.18 9.70 20.49
C ARG A 118 9.49 9.98 19.17
N ALA A 119 9.23 8.93 18.39
CA ALA A 119 8.57 9.04 17.11
C ALA A 119 7.21 9.74 17.24
N THR A 120 6.96 10.69 16.35
CA THR A 120 5.68 11.43 16.27
C THR A 120 4.83 10.96 15.12
N VAL A 121 5.47 10.40 14.08
CA VAL A 121 4.82 9.81 12.92
C VAL A 121 5.48 8.47 12.62
N THR A 122 4.67 7.51 12.23
CA THR A 122 5.11 6.21 11.72
C THR A 122 4.10 5.67 10.72
N GLU A 123 4.39 4.52 10.14
CA GLU A 123 3.51 3.81 9.24
C GLU A 123 3.34 2.35 9.67
N CYS A 124 2.20 1.77 9.32
CA CYS A 124 1.89 0.37 9.60
C CYS A 124 1.15 -0.27 8.42
N ILE A 125 1.56 -1.47 8.09
CA ILE A 125 0.81 -2.37 7.22
C ILE A 125 -0.02 -3.36 8.07
N PRO A 126 -1.03 -4.03 7.52
CA PRO A 126 -1.88 -4.97 8.26
C PRO A 126 -1.10 -6.03 9.05
N LEU A 127 -0.05 -6.61 8.44
CA LEU A 127 0.84 -7.57 9.10
C LEU A 127 1.45 -7.01 10.39
N MET A 128 1.86 -5.74 10.38
CA MET A 128 2.45 -5.10 11.56
C MET A 128 1.41 -4.94 12.66
N ILE A 129 0.22 -4.47 12.33
CA ILE A 129 -0.88 -4.32 13.30
C ILE A 129 -1.23 -5.67 13.91
N LYS A 130 -1.48 -6.69 13.11
CA LYS A 130 -1.81 -8.05 13.60
C LYS A 130 -0.71 -8.61 14.51
N THR A 131 0.55 -8.51 14.11
CA THR A 131 1.67 -9.05 14.91
C THR A 131 1.96 -8.24 16.16
N LEU A 132 1.70 -6.93 16.18
CA LEU A 132 1.75 -6.09 17.38
C LEU A 132 0.64 -6.49 18.37
N MET A 133 -0.58 -6.72 17.88
CA MET A 133 -1.70 -7.16 18.72
C MET A 133 -1.46 -8.52 19.38
N MET A 134 -0.67 -9.40 18.75
CA MET A 134 -0.26 -10.69 19.33
C MET A 134 0.79 -10.55 20.45
N GLN A 135 1.46 -9.40 20.60
CA GLN A 135 2.42 -9.21 21.68
C GLN A 135 1.72 -9.02 23.04
N PRO A 136 2.30 -9.50 24.15
CA PRO A 136 1.77 -9.23 25.47
C PRO A 136 1.62 -7.73 25.72
N PRO A 137 0.48 -7.26 26.29
CA PRO A 137 0.30 -5.85 26.59
C PRO A 137 1.31 -5.36 27.65
N MET A 138 1.81 -4.13 27.44
CA MET A 138 2.75 -3.48 28.34
C MET A 138 2.16 -2.17 28.90
N PRO A 139 2.38 -1.86 30.19
CA PRO A 139 1.75 -0.69 30.84
C PRO A 139 2.19 0.66 30.28
N TRP A 140 3.23 0.69 29.47
CA TRP A 140 3.80 1.90 28.87
C TRP A 140 3.41 2.11 27.39
N GLU A 141 2.62 1.22 26.79
CA GLU A 141 2.27 1.29 25.37
C GLU A 141 1.63 2.62 24.93
N LYS A 142 0.93 3.30 25.83
CA LYS A 142 0.33 4.62 25.58
C LYS A 142 1.26 5.80 25.91
N GLN A 143 2.49 5.54 26.37
CA GLN A 143 3.47 6.58 26.74
C GLN A 143 4.39 6.93 25.56
N HIS A 144 3.80 7.18 24.41
CA HIS A 144 4.50 7.55 23.18
C HIS A 144 4.13 8.98 22.73
N ASN A 145 4.84 9.48 21.71
CA ASN A 145 4.62 10.81 21.14
C ASN A 145 3.88 10.75 19.78
N LEU A 146 3.41 9.57 19.35
CA LEU A 146 2.75 9.40 18.06
C LEU A 146 1.50 10.26 17.98
N ARG A 147 1.41 11.08 16.95
CA ARG A 147 0.24 11.87 16.57
C ARG A 147 -0.47 11.30 15.35
N GLU A 148 0.28 10.65 14.46
CA GLU A 148 -0.26 9.98 13.26
C GLU A 148 0.44 8.65 13.01
N VAL A 149 -0.34 7.66 12.57
CA VAL A 149 0.13 6.40 12.03
C VAL A 149 -0.46 6.26 10.64
N LEU A 150 0.37 6.38 9.59
CA LEU A 150 -0.07 6.06 8.23
C LEU A 150 -0.43 4.59 8.17
N PHE A 151 -1.54 4.30 7.51
CA PHE A 151 -2.06 2.95 7.45
C PHE A 151 -2.53 2.60 6.04
N TYR A 152 -2.09 1.45 5.58
CA TYR A 152 -2.41 0.93 4.26
C TYR A 152 -3.26 -0.32 4.40
N LEU A 153 -4.50 -0.24 3.99
CA LEU A 153 -5.56 -1.22 3.74
C LEU A 153 -5.61 -2.56 4.52
N ASN A 154 -6.87 -3.02 4.70
CA ASN A 154 -7.31 -4.36 5.11
C ASN A 154 -7.20 -4.69 6.61
N LEU A 155 -7.93 -3.90 7.42
CA LEU A 155 -8.35 -4.31 8.76
C LEU A 155 -9.88 -4.31 8.83
N SER A 156 -10.43 -5.25 9.58
CA SER A 156 -11.82 -5.14 10.02
C SER A 156 -11.98 -3.94 10.96
N GLU A 157 -13.21 -3.45 11.10
CA GLU A 157 -13.49 -2.36 12.03
C GLU A 157 -13.10 -2.73 13.47
N GLN A 158 -13.35 -3.98 13.85
CA GLN A 158 -12.98 -4.50 15.17
C GLN A 158 -11.46 -4.47 15.39
N GLU A 159 -10.66 -5.02 14.47
CA GLU A 159 -9.18 -5.01 14.57
C GLU A 159 -8.62 -3.59 14.68
N LYS A 160 -9.16 -2.67 13.87
CA LYS A 160 -8.81 -1.24 13.93
C LYS A 160 -9.13 -0.64 15.30
N ASP A 161 -10.33 -0.86 15.81
CA ASP A 161 -10.77 -0.28 17.10
C ASP A 161 -9.97 -0.85 18.27
N GLU A 162 -9.71 -2.15 18.29
CA GLU A 162 -8.85 -2.80 19.29
C GLU A 162 -7.44 -2.24 19.27
N PHE A 163 -6.85 -2.03 18.08
CA PHE A 163 -5.53 -1.43 17.94
C PHE A 163 -5.49 0.01 18.45
N ILE A 164 -6.45 0.84 18.03
CA ILE A 164 -6.57 2.23 18.49
C ILE A 164 -6.77 2.29 20.00
N GLN A 165 -7.64 1.45 20.54
CA GLN A 165 -7.91 1.39 21.99
C GLN A 165 -6.66 0.98 22.77
N ARG A 166 -5.95 -0.06 22.30
CA ARG A 166 -4.76 -0.56 22.98
C ARG A 166 -3.63 0.45 23.02
N PHE A 167 -3.30 1.01 21.87
CA PHE A 167 -2.13 1.87 21.73
C PHE A 167 -2.40 3.37 21.88
N GLY A 168 -3.65 3.81 21.78
CA GLY A 168 -3.99 5.24 21.92
C GLY A 168 -3.56 6.09 20.73
N VAL A 169 -3.56 5.53 19.52
CA VAL A 169 -3.10 6.19 18.30
C VAL A 169 -4.24 6.64 17.39
N ARG A 170 -3.89 7.42 16.39
CA ARG A 170 -4.76 7.80 15.28
C ARG A 170 -4.22 7.18 13.99
N LEU A 171 -5.08 6.52 13.25
CA LEU A 171 -4.74 5.98 11.94
C LEU A 171 -5.09 7.01 10.86
N LEU A 172 -4.17 7.21 9.93
CA LEU A 172 -4.34 8.04 8.74
C LEU A 172 -4.29 7.11 7.54
N THR A 173 -5.45 6.86 6.94
CA THR A 173 -5.57 5.95 5.80
C THR A 173 -4.94 6.54 4.55
N SER A 174 -4.21 5.71 3.82
CA SER A 174 -3.56 6.08 2.56
C SER A 174 -3.64 4.90 1.59
N TYR A 175 -3.96 5.19 0.33
CA TYR A 175 -4.04 4.20 -0.75
C TYR A 175 -3.23 4.68 -1.94
N GLY A 176 -2.37 3.83 -2.41
CA GLY A 176 -1.55 4.06 -3.59
C GLY A 176 -0.79 2.80 -4.00
N MET A 177 0.02 2.96 -5.01
CA MET A 177 0.88 1.92 -5.56
C MET A 177 2.20 2.57 -6.02
N THR A 178 3.19 1.79 -6.40
CA THR A 178 4.48 2.34 -6.86
C THR A 178 4.28 3.33 -8.01
N GLU A 179 3.34 3.06 -8.90
CA GLU A 179 3.00 3.88 -10.06
C GLU A 179 2.34 5.22 -9.71
N THR A 180 1.72 5.34 -8.54
CA THR A 180 1.16 6.61 -8.04
C THR A 180 2.15 7.41 -7.19
N ILE A 181 3.37 6.89 -6.97
CA ILE A 181 4.44 7.52 -6.20
C ILE A 181 4.13 7.65 -4.71
N VAL A 182 2.93 8.10 -4.37
CA VAL A 182 2.40 8.33 -3.02
C VAL A 182 1.00 7.76 -2.88
N GLY A 183 0.41 7.86 -1.71
CA GLY A 183 -1.00 7.53 -1.49
C GLY A 183 -1.93 8.55 -2.12
N ALA A 184 -2.24 8.37 -3.41
CA ALA A 184 -3.03 9.31 -4.20
C ALA A 184 -4.48 9.49 -3.68
N ILE A 185 -5.00 8.50 -2.97
CA ILE A 185 -6.28 8.56 -2.26
C ILE A 185 -5.99 8.33 -0.77
N GLY A 186 -6.55 9.14 0.10
CA GLY A 186 -6.29 9.01 1.53
C GLY A 186 -7.03 10.03 2.38
N ASP A 187 -6.83 9.92 3.68
CA ASP A 187 -7.27 10.95 4.62
C ASP A 187 -6.48 12.24 4.38
N ARG A 188 -7.15 13.37 4.53
CA ARG A 188 -6.56 14.70 4.37
C ARG A 188 -6.41 15.39 5.73
N PRO A 189 -5.49 16.35 5.86
CA PRO A 189 -5.42 17.16 7.05
C PRO A 189 -6.74 17.88 7.33
N GLY A 190 -7.26 17.70 8.55
CA GLY A 190 -8.49 18.36 8.97
C GLY A 190 -9.81 17.71 8.53
N ASP A 191 -9.76 16.70 7.65
CA ASP A 191 -10.96 15.96 7.24
C ASP A 191 -11.47 15.03 8.35
N LYS A 192 -12.78 14.78 8.34
CA LYS A 192 -13.36 13.71 9.13
C LYS A 192 -12.97 12.36 8.50
N ARG A 193 -12.26 11.55 9.29
CA ARG A 193 -11.90 10.19 8.87
C ARG A 193 -13.14 9.30 8.88
N ARG A 194 -13.30 8.51 7.81
CA ARG A 194 -14.46 7.63 7.62
C ARG A 194 -13.99 6.21 7.32
N TRP A 195 -14.08 5.34 8.31
CA TRP A 195 -13.80 3.92 8.13
C TRP A 195 -15.02 3.19 7.53
N PRO A 196 -14.86 2.19 6.63
CA PRO A 196 -13.64 1.62 6.07
C PRO A 196 -13.17 2.30 4.75
N SER A 197 -13.51 3.55 4.54
CA SER A 197 -13.05 4.31 3.38
C SER A 197 -11.53 4.37 3.32
N ILE A 198 -10.98 4.30 2.10
CA ILE A 198 -9.57 4.58 1.82
C ILE A 198 -9.30 6.08 1.68
N GLY A 199 -10.28 6.93 1.99
CA GLY A 199 -10.17 8.38 1.96
C GLY A 199 -10.70 9.02 0.68
N ARG A 200 -10.27 10.24 0.41
CA ARG A 200 -10.61 11.04 -0.77
C ARG A 200 -9.38 11.31 -1.62
N VAL A 201 -9.59 11.64 -2.89
CA VAL A 201 -8.49 11.96 -3.80
C VAL A 201 -7.63 13.10 -3.28
N GLY A 202 -6.32 12.94 -3.34
CA GLY A 202 -5.35 13.89 -2.81
C GLY A 202 -4.97 14.99 -3.81
N MET A 203 -4.13 15.90 -3.36
CA MET A 203 -3.65 17.05 -4.13
C MET A 203 -2.85 16.59 -5.36
N GLY A 204 -3.14 17.18 -6.52
CA GLY A 204 -2.43 16.87 -7.77
C GLY A 204 -2.92 15.61 -8.50
N TYR A 205 -4.00 14.98 -8.02
CA TYR A 205 -4.66 13.86 -8.66
C TYR A 205 -6.15 14.14 -8.92
N GLU A 206 -6.69 13.41 -9.88
CA GLU A 206 -8.11 13.14 -10.02
C GLU A 206 -8.31 11.62 -9.87
N ALA A 207 -9.48 11.18 -9.47
CA ALA A 207 -9.80 9.76 -9.41
C ALA A 207 -11.27 9.53 -9.73
N GLN A 208 -11.55 8.39 -10.36
CA GLN A 208 -12.90 7.95 -10.69
C GLN A 208 -13.04 6.44 -10.54
N ILE A 209 -14.27 5.97 -10.43
CA ILE A 209 -14.61 4.56 -10.59
C ILE A 209 -15.01 4.34 -12.04
N SER A 210 -14.39 3.38 -12.71
CA SER A 210 -14.54 3.18 -14.15
C SER A 210 -15.05 1.79 -14.51
N ASP A 211 -15.82 1.72 -15.58
CA ASP A 211 -16.14 0.45 -16.25
C ASP A 211 -14.95 -0.07 -17.09
N ALA A 212 -15.11 -1.21 -17.74
CA ALA A 212 -14.06 -1.82 -18.57
C ALA A 212 -13.69 -0.96 -19.81
N GLN A 213 -14.55 -0.03 -20.21
CA GLN A 213 -14.37 0.90 -21.33
C GLN A 213 -13.74 2.23 -20.88
N GLY A 214 -13.63 2.47 -19.57
CA GLY A 214 -13.08 3.69 -18.98
C GLY A 214 -14.13 4.79 -18.77
N ASN A 215 -15.41 4.48 -18.90
CA ASN A 215 -16.47 5.42 -18.56
C ASN A 215 -16.62 5.48 -17.04
N GLU A 216 -16.88 6.69 -16.53
CA GLU A 216 -17.16 6.90 -15.11
C GLU A 216 -18.45 6.19 -14.68
N MET A 217 -18.38 5.46 -13.57
CA MET A 217 -19.51 4.73 -13.01
C MET A 217 -20.33 5.62 -12.07
N PRO A 218 -21.64 5.40 -11.97
CA PRO A 218 -22.47 6.08 -10.97
C PRO A 218 -21.99 5.80 -9.54
N GLU A 219 -22.27 6.75 -8.64
CA GLU A 219 -22.00 6.65 -7.22
C GLU A 219 -22.52 5.33 -6.61
N GLY A 220 -21.76 4.74 -5.71
CA GLY A 220 -22.07 3.47 -5.06
C GLY A 220 -21.93 2.23 -5.96
N LYS A 221 -21.60 2.38 -7.24
CA LYS A 221 -21.34 1.24 -8.13
C LYS A 221 -19.88 0.85 -8.11
N THR A 222 -19.64 -0.45 -8.01
CA THR A 222 -18.29 -1.02 -8.04
C THR A 222 -17.72 -1.03 -9.47
N GLY A 223 -16.51 -0.52 -9.62
CA GLY A 223 -15.73 -0.53 -10.86
C GLY A 223 -14.24 -0.45 -10.56
N GLU A 224 -13.40 -0.38 -11.59
CA GLU A 224 -11.96 -0.20 -11.43
C GLU A 224 -11.65 1.23 -10.96
N ILE A 225 -10.81 1.38 -9.93
CA ILE A 225 -10.32 2.69 -9.49
C ILE A 225 -9.31 3.18 -10.52
N TRP A 226 -9.59 4.30 -11.17
CA TRP A 226 -8.66 4.96 -12.06
C TRP A 226 -8.17 6.25 -11.41
N ILE A 227 -6.86 6.50 -11.52
CA ILE A 227 -6.21 7.68 -10.96
C ILE A 227 -5.58 8.47 -12.09
N LYS A 228 -5.89 9.75 -12.18
CA LYS A 228 -5.29 10.65 -13.16
C LYS A 228 -4.25 11.53 -12.52
N GLY A 229 -3.16 11.70 -13.23
CA GLY A 229 -2.06 12.58 -12.86
C GLY A 229 -1.19 12.91 -14.06
N ILE A 230 -0.01 13.45 -13.80
CA ILE A 230 0.94 13.86 -14.83
C ILE A 230 2.09 12.86 -14.84
N PRO A 231 2.29 12.10 -15.95
CA PRO A 231 3.40 11.15 -16.07
C PRO A 231 4.76 11.82 -15.82
N GLY A 232 5.61 11.16 -15.02
CA GLY A 232 6.91 11.68 -14.61
C GLY A 232 6.87 12.84 -13.62
N LYS A 233 5.66 13.24 -13.14
CA LYS A 233 5.49 14.29 -12.13
C LYS A 233 4.72 13.78 -10.91
N THR A 234 3.43 13.54 -11.05
CA THR A 234 2.60 12.99 -9.97
C THR A 234 2.40 11.48 -10.11
N LEU A 235 2.52 10.95 -11.34
CA LEU A 235 2.55 9.52 -11.64
C LEU A 235 3.94 9.12 -12.12
N PHE A 236 4.23 7.81 -12.10
CA PHE A 236 5.44 7.26 -12.69
C PHE A 236 5.59 7.69 -14.16
N LYS A 237 6.82 7.67 -14.68
CA LYS A 237 7.07 8.08 -16.06
C LYS A 237 6.62 7.00 -17.06
N GLU A 238 7.08 5.78 -16.86
CA GLU A 238 6.80 4.61 -17.70
C GLU A 238 7.32 3.33 -17.04
N TYR A 239 6.99 2.18 -17.58
CA TYR A 239 7.70 0.95 -17.25
C TYR A 239 8.96 0.80 -18.11
N TYR A 240 10.09 0.58 -17.45
CA TYR A 240 11.41 0.47 -18.10
C TYR A 240 11.43 -0.62 -19.16
N LYS A 241 11.72 -0.23 -20.40
CA LYS A 241 11.76 -1.11 -21.59
C LYS A 241 10.49 -1.90 -21.88
N LEU A 242 9.32 -1.45 -21.36
CA LEU A 242 8.03 -2.07 -21.57
C LEU A 242 6.99 -1.06 -22.09
N PRO A 243 7.18 -0.48 -23.31
CA PRO A 243 6.31 0.60 -23.80
C PRO A 243 4.85 0.17 -23.98
N GLN A 244 4.60 -1.08 -24.37
CA GLN A 244 3.22 -1.58 -24.54
C GLN A 244 2.48 -1.69 -23.19
N GLU A 245 3.16 -2.17 -22.16
CA GLU A 245 2.61 -2.24 -20.80
C GLU A 245 2.41 -0.83 -20.21
N SER A 246 3.32 0.10 -20.53
CA SER A 246 3.19 1.49 -20.09
C SER A 246 1.91 2.13 -20.64
N VAL A 247 1.68 2.03 -21.95
CA VAL A 247 0.47 2.57 -22.60
C VAL A 247 -0.81 1.86 -22.14
N ARG A 248 -0.73 0.56 -21.85
CA ARG A 248 -1.87 -0.23 -21.35
C ARG A 248 -2.28 0.20 -19.94
N THR A 249 -1.30 0.55 -19.09
CA THR A 249 -1.53 0.91 -17.69
C THR A 249 -1.79 2.40 -17.52
N LEU A 250 -1.08 3.25 -18.26
CA LEU A 250 -1.17 4.71 -18.21
C LEU A 250 -1.47 5.23 -19.62
N ASN A 251 -2.69 5.74 -19.82
CA ASN A 251 -3.12 6.23 -21.12
C ASN A 251 -2.57 7.64 -21.43
N ALA A 252 -2.79 8.10 -22.67
CA ALA A 252 -2.30 9.41 -23.14
C ALA A 252 -2.92 10.60 -22.41
N ASP A 253 -4.10 10.43 -21.81
CA ASP A 253 -4.82 11.47 -21.07
C ASP A 253 -4.37 11.54 -19.58
N GLY A 254 -3.40 10.70 -19.19
CA GLY A 254 -2.86 10.64 -17.83
C GLY A 254 -3.67 9.79 -16.86
N TRP A 255 -4.60 8.96 -17.35
CA TRP A 255 -5.32 8.00 -16.52
C TRP A 255 -4.53 6.72 -16.32
N LEU A 256 -4.25 6.42 -15.06
CA LEU A 256 -3.63 5.17 -14.58
C LEU A 256 -4.73 4.18 -14.21
N ARG A 257 -4.67 3.00 -14.80
CA ARG A 257 -5.47 1.84 -14.43
C ARG A 257 -4.79 1.12 -13.27
N THR A 258 -5.42 1.12 -12.10
CA THR A 258 -4.80 0.53 -10.91
C THR A 258 -4.90 -1.00 -10.87
N GLY A 259 -5.89 -1.56 -11.54
CA GLY A 259 -6.26 -2.97 -11.39
C GLY A 259 -6.95 -3.28 -10.06
N ASP A 260 -7.24 -2.27 -9.27
CA ASP A 260 -7.95 -2.36 -7.99
C ASP A 260 -9.40 -1.91 -8.18
N TYR A 261 -10.34 -2.59 -7.57
CA TYR A 261 -11.77 -2.32 -7.67
C TYR A 261 -12.29 -1.69 -6.39
N GLY A 262 -13.25 -0.79 -6.56
CA GLY A 262 -13.86 -0.06 -5.47
C GLY A 262 -15.12 0.66 -5.89
N TYR A 263 -15.68 1.44 -4.99
CA TYR A 263 -16.76 2.37 -5.28
C TYR A 263 -16.51 3.71 -4.57
N MET A 264 -17.23 4.74 -4.98
CA MET A 264 -17.17 6.07 -4.37
C MET A 264 -18.58 6.43 -3.86
N ASP A 265 -18.64 7.07 -2.69
CA ASP A 265 -19.89 7.60 -2.14
C ASP A 265 -20.15 9.06 -2.55
N ASP A 266 -21.35 9.57 -2.22
CA ASP A 266 -21.82 10.93 -2.55
C ASP A 266 -20.96 12.05 -1.93
N ASP A 267 -20.18 11.74 -0.90
CA ASP A 267 -19.25 12.67 -0.24
C ASP A 267 -17.83 12.60 -0.86
N GLY A 268 -17.62 11.76 -1.88
CA GLY A 268 -16.36 11.56 -2.58
C GLY A 268 -15.34 10.72 -1.83
N TYR A 269 -15.79 9.89 -0.89
CA TYR A 269 -14.95 8.89 -0.25
C TYR A 269 -14.91 7.61 -1.07
N PHE A 270 -13.70 7.09 -1.28
CA PHE A 270 -13.47 5.85 -1.97
C PHE A 270 -13.43 4.68 -1.01
N TYR A 271 -13.97 3.56 -1.45
CA TYR A 271 -13.99 2.30 -0.71
C TYR A 271 -13.35 1.22 -1.58
N PHE A 272 -12.32 0.61 -1.05
CA PHE A 272 -11.65 -0.50 -1.73
C PHE A 272 -12.46 -1.79 -1.56
N VAL A 273 -12.63 -2.53 -2.63
CA VAL A 273 -13.30 -3.83 -2.62
C VAL A 273 -12.27 -4.94 -2.78
N GLU A 274 -11.53 -4.95 -3.90
CA GLU A 274 -10.57 -6.02 -4.20
C GLU A 274 -9.67 -5.71 -5.39
N ARG A 275 -8.60 -6.50 -5.56
CA ARG A 275 -7.78 -6.50 -6.79
C ARG A 275 -8.40 -7.36 -7.87
N SER A 276 -8.23 -6.95 -9.13
CA SER A 276 -8.74 -7.69 -10.30
C SER A 276 -8.21 -9.13 -10.41
N CYS A 277 -7.02 -9.40 -9.89
CA CYS A 277 -6.43 -10.74 -9.88
C CYS A 277 -7.07 -11.71 -8.87
N ASN A 278 -7.82 -11.17 -7.90
CA ASN A 278 -8.53 -11.95 -6.89
C ASN A 278 -10.04 -12.00 -7.14
N MET A 279 -10.52 -11.38 -8.22
CA MET A 279 -11.93 -11.42 -8.61
C MET A 279 -12.21 -12.68 -9.43
N ILE A 280 -13.17 -13.49 -9.00
CA ILE A 280 -13.65 -14.64 -9.74
C ILE A 280 -14.70 -14.17 -10.75
N LYS A 281 -14.45 -14.41 -12.02
CA LYS A 281 -15.42 -14.10 -13.10
C LYS A 281 -16.34 -15.29 -13.30
N ARG A 282 -17.57 -15.20 -12.82
CA ARG A 282 -18.53 -16.29 -12.90
C ARG A 282 -19.82 -15.86 -13.59
N SER A 283 -20.08 -16.44 -14.76
CA SER A 283 -21.32 -16.20 -15.54
C SER A 283 -21.59 -14.71 -15.81
N GLY A 284 -20.53 -13.93 -16.06
CA GLY A 284 -20.62 -12.49 -16.32
C GLY A 284 -20.65 -11.61 -15.07
N GLU A 285 -20.64 -12.18 -13.87
CA GLU A 285 -20.52 -11.45 -12.62
C GLU A 285 -19.10 -11.52 -12.07
N ASN A 286 -18.67 -10.45 -11.42
CA ASN A 286 -17.42 -10.40 -10.67
C ASN A 286 -17.70 -10.68 -9.20
N ILE A 287 -17.11 -11.75 -8.67
CA ILE A 287 -17.28 -12.21 -7.30
C ILE A 287 -15.97 -12.00 -6.54
N SER A 288 -16.04 -11.31 -5.41
CA SER A 288 -14.87 -11.03 -4.56
C SER A 288 -14.45 -12.29 -3.80
N CYS A 289 -13.20 -12.71 -3.96
CA CYS A 289 -12.61 -13.79 -3.16
C CYS A 289 -12.57 -13.40 -1.67
N VAL A 290 -12.18 -12.16 -1.37
CA VAL A 290 -12.06 -11.66 0.01
C VAL A 290 -13.42 -11.61 0.72
N GLU A 291 -14.49 -11.25 0.02
CA GLU A 291 -15.83 -11.27 0.62
C GLU A 291 -16.22 -12.69 1.06
N ILE A 292 -15.96 -13.68 0.20
CA ILE A 292 -16.21 -15.09 0.53
C ILE A 292 -15.29 -15.55 1.67
N GLU A 293 -14.00 -15.20 1.62
CA GLU A 293 -13.02 -15.52 2.67
C GLU A 293 -13.44 -14.94 4.02
N ASN A 294 -13.89 -13.69 4.06
CA ASN A 294 -14.39 -13.04 5.27
C ASN A 294 -15.60 -13.78 5.87
N ILE A 295 -16.55 -14.23 5.04
CA ILE A 295 -17.69 -15.00 5.50
C ILE A 295 -17.25 -16.36 6.04
N ILE A 296 -16.43 -17.09 5.28
CA ILE A 296 -15.94 -18.41 5.67
C ILE A 296 -15.12 -18.36 6.97
N SER A 297 -14.29 -17.33 7.15
CA SER A 297 -13.45 -17.15 8.35
C SER A 297 -14.26 -16.92 9.64
N THR A 298 -15.55 -16.59 9.56
CA THR A 298 -16.42 -16.49 10.74
C THR A 298 -16.78 -17.85 11.35
N HIS A 299 -16.50 -18.96 10.64
CA HIS A 299 -16.78 -20.29 11.16
C HIS A 299 -15.79 -20.68 12.29
N PRO A 300 -16.26 -21.10 13.48
CA PRO A 300 -15.42 -21.28 14.67
C PRO A 300 -14.34 -22.35 14.54
N LYS A 301 -14.48 -23.30 13.62
CA LYS A 301 -13.50 -24.37 13.37
C LYS A 301 -12.41 -23.96 12.37
N ILE A 302 -12.54 -22.82 11.69
CA ILE A 302 -11.66 -22.41 10.62
C ILE A 302 -10.60 -21.46 11.17
N MET A 303 -9.32 -21.81 10.94
CA MET A 303 -8.17 -20.99 11.30
C MET A 303 -7.80 -20.02 10.18
N ASP A 304 -7.86 -20.51 8.92
CA ASP A 304 -7.49 -19.71 7.75
C ASP A 304 -8.21 -20.23 6.50
N VAL A 305 -8.43 -19.34 5.51
CA VAL A 305 -9.10 -19.66 4.26
C VAL A 305 -8.52 -18.85 3.11
N ALA A 306 -8.39 -19.49 1.95
CA ALA A 306 -8.09 -18.84 0.69
C ALA A 306 -9.12 -19.25 -0.37
N VAL A 307 -9.66 -18.28 -1.10
CA VAL A 307 -10.62 -18.51 -2.20
C VAL A 307 -9.97 -18.16 -3.53
N ILE A 308 -10.13 -19.03 -4.51
CA ILE A 308 -9.57 -18.84 -5.85
C ILE A 308 -10.58 -19.20 -6.93
N GLY A 309 -10.49 -18.55 -8.09
CA GLY A 309 -11.19 -18.93 -9.31
C GLY A 309 -10.47 -20.09 -10.01
N LEU A 310 -11.21 -21.13 -10.36
CA LEU A 310 -10.74 -22.20 -11.23
C LEU A 310 -11.44 -22.09 -12.57
N LYS A 311 -10.70 -22.23 -13.68
CA LYS A 311 -11.28 -22.21 -15.02
C LYS A 311 -12.38 -23.26 -15.15
N ASP A 312 -13.58 -22.81 -15.53
CA ASP A 312 -14.76 -23.63 -15.77
C ASP A 312 -15.24 -23.42 -17.22
N SER A 313 -15.57 -24.53 -17.92
CA SER A 313 -15.92 -24.47 -19.34
C SER A 313 -17.32 -23.91 -19.62
N ILE A 314 -18.16 -23.74 -18.58
CA ILE A 314 -19.56 -23.31 -18.71
C ILE A 314 -19.77 -21.96 -18.03
N ARG A 315 -19.08 -21.71 -16.93
CA ARG A 315 -19.32 -20.56 -16.04
C ARG A 315 -18.16 -19.58 -15.97
N ASP A 316 -17.22 -19.62 -16.92
CA ASP A 316 -15.95 -18.92 -16.92
C ASP A 316 -15.03 -19.43 -15.80
N GLU A 317 -15.42 -19.26 -14.54
CA GLU A 317 -14.68 -19.73 -13.36
C GLU A 317 -15.60 -20.37 -12.32
N ALA A 318 -15.08 -21.40 -11.66
CA ALA A 318 -15.67 -22.02 -10.49
C ALA A 318 -14.96 -21.54 -9.22
N ILE A 319 -15.72 -21.35 -8.17
CA ILE A 319 -15.20 -20.91 -6.86
C ILE A 319 -14.59 -22.13 -6.15
N LYS A 320 -13.33 -22.01 -5.70
CA LYS A 320 -12.68 -23.01 -4.85
C LYS A 320 -12.20 -22.35 -3.57
N ALA A 321 -12.66 -22.85 -2.41
CA ALA A 321 -12.11 -22.49 -1.11
C ALA A 321 -11.09 -23.56 -0.67
N VAL A 322 -9.96 -23.09 -0.15
CA VAL A 322 -8.94 -23.90 0.53
C VAL A 322 -8.97 -23.48 1.99
N VAL A 323 -9.29 -24.42 2.88
CA VAL A 323 -9.58 -24.13 4.29
C VAL A 323 -8.56 -24.83 5.18
N VAL A 324 -8.04 -24.11 6.17
CA VAL A 324 -7.21 -24.64 7.26
C VAL A 324 -8.06 -24.65 8.52
N LEU A 325 -8.18 -25.80 9.16
CA LEU A 325 -8.93 -25.93 10.41
C LEU A 325 -8.03 -25.64 11.63
N ASN A 326 -8.66 -25.21 12.72
CA ASN A 326 -7.99 -25.08 14.02
C ASN A 326 -7.44 -26.44 14.49
N ASP A 327 -6.38 -26.44 15.29
CA ASP A 327 -5.76 -27.64 15.80
C ASP A 327 -6.77 -28.55 16.53
N GLY A 328 -6.84 -29.79 16.10
CA GLY A 328 -7.76 -30.81 16.68
C GLY A 328 -9.19 -30.75 16.15
N GLU A 329 -9.53 -29.78 15.31
CA GLU A 329 -10.86 -29.69 14.68
C GLU A 329 -10.96 -30.58 13.43
N PHE A 330 -12.18 -31.03 13.16
CA PHE A 330 -12.54 -31.79 11.95
C PHE A 330 -13.83 -31.20 11.36
N MET A 331 -13.89 -31.11 10.04
CA MET A 331 -15.04 -30.66 9.27
C MET A 331 -15.21 -31.53 8.02
N THR A 332 -16.43 -31.96 7.76
CA THR A 332 -16.76 -32.64 6.49
C THR A 332 -17.11 -31.63 5.41
N GLU A 333 -16.92 -32.00 4.14
CA GLU A 333 -17.38 -31.16 3.02
C GLU A 333 -18.86 -30.78 3.15
N LYS A 334 -19.70 -31.69 3.62
CA LYS A 334 -21.13 -31.43 3.80
C LYS A 334 -21.39 -30.35 4.85
N GLU A 335 -20.69 -30.39 5.99
CA GLU A 335 -20.79 -29.34 7.02
C GLU A 335 -20.35 -27.98 6.45
N PHE A 336 -19.24 -27.98 5.72
CA PHE A 336 -18.73 -26.76 5.09
C PHE A 336 -19.74 -26.16 4.09
N PHE A 337 -20.26 -26.97 3.16
CA PHE A 337 -21.25 -26.47 2.20
C PHE A 337 -22.54 -26.02 2.85
N THR A 338 -23.02 -26.72 3.90
CA THR A 338 -24.21 -26.28 4.65
C THR A 338 -24.01 -24.93 5.35
N PHE A 339 -22.78 -24.61 5.75
CA PHE A 339 -22.45 -23.30 6.32
C PHE A 339 -22.39 -22.20 5.24
N CYS A 340 -21.99 -22.53 4.01
CA CYS A 340 -21.91 -21.59 2.89
C CYS A 340 -23.28 -21.31 2.21
N GLU A 341 -24.33 -22.11 2.47
CA GLU A 341 -25.72 -21.93 1.99
C GLU A 341 -26.50 -20.94 2.89
#